data_2ac927f77cbbc04d0473e4da9f11f202
#
_entry.id   2ac927f77cbbc04d0473e4da9f11f202
#
_cell.length_a   1.000
_cell.length_b   1.000
_cell.length_c   1.000
_cell.angle_alpha   90.00
_cell.angle_beta   90.00
_cell.angle_gamma   90.00
#
_symmetry.space_group_name_H-M   'P 1'
#
loop_
_entity.id
_entity.type
_entity.pdbx_description
1 polymer ?
#
loop_
_entity_poly.entity_id
_entity_poly.type
_entity_poly.pdbx_seq_one_letter_code
_entity_poly.pdbx_strand_id
1 'polypeptide(L)'
;MDKEKTNSNNRNIIILTLAVVTALICVALTFWGNWKNSGILTTDAFIGVMATFIGICATIIVGVQIVNHLELRKMQSSLKTIEEEKKELEYQRKAFSVEMYNTRLGLGNALSLMALAAKKEKNYAIEFESWVISIIIDDWSSMKGSVLLKRYQRLVELADSLIPNIDNKSLEETYNELSILAVPQDIDHYDEIMSLHYKLLSDLKARQSNQTTSQENV
;
A
#
# COMPACT_ATOMS: atom_id res chain seq x y z
N MET A 1 13.22 14.31 -6.78
CA MET A 1 14.40 13.46 -7.02
C MET A 1 14.79 13.34 -8.51
N ASP A 2 13.89 13.57 -9.45
CA ASP A 2 14.21 13.40 -10.90
C ASP A 2 14.95 14.58 -11.56
N LYS A 3 14.86 15.79 -11.04
CA LYS A 3 15.54 16.97 -11.63
C LYS A 3 17.07 16.97 -11.47
N GLU A 4 17.59 16.36 -10.43
CA GLU A 4 19.04 16.28 -10.18
C GLU A 4 19.72 15.24 -11.08
N LYS A 5 19.02 14.16 -11.39
CA LYS A 5 19.51 13.07 -12.24
C LYS A 5 19.62 13.50 -13.71
N THR A 6 18.66 14.29 -14.18
CA THR A 6 18.64 14.86 -15.55
C THR A 6 19.78 15.86 -15.73
N ASN A 7 20.10 16.63 -14.70
CA ASN A 7 21.16 17.66 -14.76
C ASN A 7 22.58 17.06 -14.80
N SER A 8 22.81 15.94 -14.10
CA SER A 8 24.09 15.23 -14.11
C SER A 8 24.37 14.59 -15.48
N ASN A 9 23.37 13.97 -16.09
CA ASN A 9 23.49 13.32 -17.39
C ASN A 9 23.77 14.35 -18.51
N ASN A 10 23.05 15.47 -18.48
CA ASN A 10 23.28 16.58 -19.43
C ASN A 10 24.67 17.18 -19.29
N ARG A 11 25.20 17.32 -18.09
CA ARG A 11 26.54 17.84 -17.84
C ARG A 11 27.63 16.90 -18.39
N ASN A 12 27.49 15.61 -18.25
CA ASN A 12 28.42 14.62 -18.78
C ASN A 12 28.38 14.56 -20.30
N ILE A 13 27.21 14.66 -20.91
CA ILE A 13 27.04 14.76 -22.38
C ILE A 13 27.70 16.04 -22.90
N ILE A 14 27.54 17.16 -22.25
CA ILE A 14 28.14 18.44 -22.63
C ILE A 14 29.67 18.36 -22.57
N ILE A 15 30.25 17.78 -21.50
CA ILE A 15 31.69 17.61 -21.35
C ILE A 15 32.25 16.70 -22.45
N LEU A 16 31.56 15.58 -22.75
CA LEU A 16 31.96 14.65 -23.80
C LEU A 16 31.92 15.31 -25.17
N THR A 17 30.85 16.05 -25.46
CA THR A 17 30.68 16.78 -26.73
C THR A 17 31.78 17.85 -26.90
N LEU A 18 32.06 18.59 -25.82
CA LEU A 18 33.13 19.60 -25.84
C LEU A 18 34.50 18.99 -26.09
N ALA A 19 34.82 17.85 -25.48
CA ALA A 19 36.06 17.12 -25.67
C ALA A 19 36.23 16.63 -27.13
N VAL A 20 35.16 16.08 -27.70
CA VAL A 20 35.15 15.63 -29.11
C VAL A 20 35.33 16.80 -30.07
N VAL A 21 34.64 17.91 -29.85
CA VAL A 21 34.74 19.12 -30.66
C VAL A 21 36.15 19.69 -30.58
N THR A 22 36.73 19.77 -29.39
CA THR A 22 38.11 20.25 -29.19
C THR A 22 39.14 19.36 -29.92
N ALA A 23 38.95 18.04 -29.84
CA ALA A 23 39.83 17.09 -30.56
C ALA A 23 39.73 17.27 -32.09
N LEU A 24 38.52 17.45 -32.63
CA LEU A 24 38.31 17.70 -34.05
C LEU A 24 38.96 19.01 -34.51
N ILE A 25 38.85 20.08 -33.70
CA ILE A 25 39.50 21.36 -33.96
C ILE A 25 41.03 21.21 -33.98
N CYS A 26 41.62 20.48 -33.02
CA CYS A 26 43.06 20.24 -32.99
C CYS A 26 43.55 19.47 -34.21
N VAL A 27 42.83 18.44 -34.65
CA VAL A 27 43.12 17.68 -35.87
C VAL A 27 43.04 18.58 -37.11
N ALA A 28 41.96 19.40 -37.20
CA ALA A 28 41.79 20.34 -38.32
C ALA A 28 42.90 21.39 -38.41
N LEU A 29 43.34 21.93 -37.25
CA LEU A 29 44.43 22.93 -37.20
C LEU A 29 45.79 22.31 -37.55
N THR A 30 46.05 21.09 -37.15
CA THR A 30 47.30 20.39 -37.55
C THR A 30 47.30 20.05 -39.03
N PHE A 31 46.17 19.67 -39.60
CA PHE A 31 46.06 19.47 -41.06
C PHE A 31 46.23 20.76 -41.84
N TRP A 32 45.59 21.84 -41.38
CA TRP A 32 45.69 23.18 -42.04
C TRP A 32 47.08 23.77 -42.00
N GLY A 33 47.74 23.66 -40.83
CA GLY A 33 49.13 24.13 -40.68
C GLY A 33 50.11 23.40 -41.59
N ASN A 34 49.97 22.08 -41.71
CA ASN A 34 50.82 21.27 -42.58
C ASN A 34 50.55 21.47 -44.07
N TRP A 35 49.27 21.68 -44.46
CA TRP A 35 48.87 21.98 -45.83
C TRP A 35 49.47 23.32 -46.35
N LYS A 36 49.48 24.32 -45.46
CA LYS A 36 49.94 25.66 -45.81
C LYS A 36 51.48 25.74 -45.95
N ASN A 37 52.23 24.90 -45.28
CA ASN A 37 53.70 24.96 -45.24
C ASN A 37 54.43 24.08 -46.28
N SER A 38 53.90 22.97 -46.73
CA SER A 38 54.63 22.03 -47.56
C SER A 38 53.83 21.38 -48.70
N GLY A 39 52.55 21.56 -48.80
CA GLY A 39 51.73 20.96 -49.87
C GLY A 39 51.69 19.44 -49.91
N ILE A 40 52.49 18.77 -49.14
CA ILE A 40 52.63 17.29 -49.08
C ILE A 40 52.62 16.89 -47.59
N LEU A 41 51.68 16.06 -47.19
CA LEU A 41 51.69 15.44 -45.85
C LEU A 41 52.88 14.45 -45.76
N THR A 42 53.88 14.76 -44.94
CA THR A 42 54.95 13.79 -44.70
C THR A 42 54.36 12.61 -43.88
N THR A 43 54.94 11.41 -44.11
CA THR A 43 54.51 10.18 -43.42
C THR A 43 54.61 10.35 -41.89
N ASP A 44 55.60 11.07 -41.39
CA ASP A 44 55.74 11.33 -39.96
C ASP A 44 54.67 12.24 -39.37
N ALA A 45 54.22 13.27 -40.12
CA ALA A 45 53.12 14.12 -39.71
C ALA A 45 51.78 13.35 -39.64
N PHE A 46 51.56 12.44 -40.62
CA PHE A 46 50.38 11.58 -40.62
C PHE A 46 50.39 10.60 -39.41
N ILE A 47 51.52 9.94 -39.13
CA ILE A 47 51.65 9.07 -37.96
C ILE A 47 51.42 9.84 -36.67
N GLY A 48 51.97 11.05 -36.54
CA GLY A 48 51.73 11.90 -35.35
C GLY A 48 50.25 12.24 -35.10
N VAL A 49 49.54 12.62 -36.18
CA VAL A 49 48.10 12.90 -36.11
C VAL A 49 47.30 11.66 -35.71
N MET A 50 47.60 10.51 -36.31
CA MET A 50 46.94 9.24 -35.99
C MET A 50 47.18 8.81 -34.54
N ALA A 51 48.43 8.91 -34.06
CA ALA A 51 48.78 8.60 -32.69
C ALA A 51 48.04 9.49 -31.68
N THR A 52 47.96 10.80 -31.98
CA THR A 52 47.19 11.76 -31.15
C THR A 52 45.70 11.41 -31.12
N PHE A 53 45.11 11.11 -32.27
CA PHE A 53 43.71 10.73 -32.37
C PHE A 53 43.40 9.45 -31.57
N ILE A 54 44.23 8.43 -31.71
CA ILE A 54 44.11 7.18 -30.93
C ILE A 54 44.22 7.47 -29.41
N GLY A 55 45.15 8.31 -29.01
CA GLY A 55 45.30 8.71 -27.60
C GLY A 55 44.07 9.41 -27.03
N ILE A 56 43.49 10.33 -27.80
CA ILE A 56 42.23 11.03 -27.41
C ILE A 56 41.09 10.03 -27.32
N CYS A 57 40.90 9.16 -28.29
CA CYS A 57 39.83 8.15 -28.27
C CYS A 57 39.99 7.20 -27.07
N ALA A 58 41.21 6.74 -26.79
CA ALA A 58 41.47 5.89 -25.61
C ALA A 58 41.14 6.60 -24.30
N THR A 59 41.52 7.87 -24.17
CA THR A 59 41.19 8.67 -22.97
C THR A 59 39.69 8.84 -22.77
N ILE A 60 38.93 9.09 -23.84
CA ILE A 60 37.48 9.20 -23.79
C ILE A 60 36.85 7.88 -23.36
N ILE A 61 37.29 6.75 -23.95
CA ILE A 61 36.76 5.42 -23.62
C ILE A 61 36.99 5.09 -22.13
N VAL A 62 38.21 5.32 -21.65
CA VAL A 62 38.55 5.07 -20.24
C VAL A 62 37.75 5.99 -19.32
N GLY A 63 37.57 7.27 -19.67
CA GLY A 63 36.75 8.21 -18.92
C GLY A 63 35.31 7.77 -18.81
N VAL A 64 34.70 7.35 -19.92
CA VAL A 64 33.32 6.83 -19.93
C VAL A 64 33.19 5.55 -19.09
N GLN A 65 34.16 4.63 -19.19
CA GLN A 65 34.15 3.41 -18.38
C GLN A 65 34.23 3.69 -16.87
N ILE A 66 35.04 4.66 -16.45
CA ILE A 66 35.12 5.06 -15.03
C ILE A 66 33.80 5.64 -14.55
N VAL A 67 33.17 6.54 -15.33
CA VAL A 67 31.88 7.14 -14.97
C VAL A 67 30.84 6.05 -14.85
N ASN A 68 30.70 5.17 -15.84
CA ASN A 68 29.73 4.07 -15.80
C ASN A 68 29.96 3.14 -14.61
N HIS A 69 31.20 2.85 -14.26
CA HIS A 69 31.53 2.02 -13.11
C HIS A 69 31.11 2.68 -11.77
N LEU A 70 31.32 3.98 -11.64
CA LEU A 70 30.89 4.74 -10.46
C LEU A 70 29.36 4.82 -10.35
N GLU A 71 28.65 4.99 -11.47
CA GLU A 71 27.20 4.98 -11.50
C GLU A 71 26.64 3.61 -11.12
N LEU A 72 27.20 2.53 -11.66
CA LEU A 72 26.83 1.16 -11.30
C LEU A 72 27.02 0.88 -9.81
N ARG A 73 28.14 1.31 -9.22
CA ARG A 73 28.35 1.18 -7.77
C ARG A 73 27.33 1.96 -6.95
N LYS A 74 26.98 3.19 -7.37
CA LYS A 74 25.91 3.98 -6.73
C LYS A 74 24.56 3.28 -6.84
N MET A 75 24.22 2.75 -8.00
CA MET A 75 22.97 1.99 -8.19
C MET A 75 22.94 0.74 -7.31
N GLN A 76 24.02 -0.01 -7.22
CA GLN A 76 24.10 -1.19 -6.37
C GLN A 76 23.93 -0.85 -4.88
N SER A 77 24.57 0.24 -4.41
CA SER A 77 24.38 0.67 -3.02
C SER A 77 22.96 1.12 -2.75
N SER A 78 22.34 1.88 -3.68
CA SER A 78 20.94 2.30 -3.54
C SER A 78 19.96 1.12 -3.57
N LEU A 79 20.21 0.11 -4.43
CA LEU A 79 19.40 -1.11 -4.45
C LEU A 79 19.49 -1.87 -3.13
N LYS A 80 20.69 -1.97 -2.55
CA LYS A 80 20.88 -2.62 -1.25
C LYS A 80 20.10 -1.90 -0.14
N THR A 81 20.18 -0.56 -0.11
CA THR A 81 19.41 0.24 0.86
C THR A 81 17.90 0.05 0.70
N ILE A 82 17.39 0.06 -0.55
CA ILE A 82 15.97 -0.18 -0.84
C ILE A 82 15.56 -1.60 -0.40
N GLU A 83 16.41 -2.59 -0.59
CA GLU A 83 16.12 -3.96 -0.16
C GLU A 83 16.10 -4.09 1.38
N GLU A 84 16.97 -3.39 2.08
CA GLU A 84 16.99 -3.32 3.54
C GLU A 84 15.73 -2.59 4.07
N GLU A 85 15.37 -1.45 3.48
CA GLU A 85 14.14 -0.72 3.81
C GLU A 85 12.88 -1.56 3.55
N LYS A 86 12.84 -2.31 2.45
CA LYS A 86 11.74 -3.22 2.14
C LYS A 86 11.58 -4.30 3.19
N LYS A 87 12.68 -4.93 3.63
CA LYS A 87 12.66 -5.95 4.70
C LYS A 87 12.15 -5.37 6.02
N GLU A 88 12.60 -4.16 6.36
CA GLU A 88 12.15 -3.46 7.55
C GLU A 88 10.64 -3.15 7.50
N LEU A 89 10.14 -2.64 6.35
CA LEU A 89 8.71 -2.41 6.14
C LEU A 89 7.88 -3.70 6.20
N GLU A 90 8.37 -4.81 5.67
CA GLU A 90 7.71 -6.11 5.79
C GLU A 90 7.63 -6.58 7.24
N TYR A 91 8.70 -6.37 8.01
CA TYR A 91 8.72 -6.68 9.43
C TYR A 91 7.73 -5.82 10.22
N GLN A 92 7.74 -4.50 10.01
CA GLN A 92 6.81 -3.56 10.64
C GLN A 92 5.36 -3.88 10.28
N ARG A 93 5.07 -4.23 9.01
CA ARG A 93 3.74 -4.65 8.57
C ARG A 93 3.26 -5.91 9.30
N LYS A 94 4.13 -6.89 9.47
CA LYS A 94 3.81 -8.13 10.23
C LYS A 94 3.57 -7.81 11.70
N ALA A 95 4.42 -7.03 12.33
CA ALA A 95 4.26 -6.62 13.72
C ALA A 95 2.94 -5.87 13.93
N PHE A 96 2.63 -4.90 13.06
CA PHE A 96 1.38 -4.15 13.08
C PHE A 96 0.14 -5.06 12.90
N SER A 97 0.21 -6.04 11.98
CA SER A 97 -0.90 -6.97 11.78
C SER A 97 -1.19 -7.83 13.03
N VAL A 98 -0.14 -8.27 13.73
CA VAL A 98 -0.28 -9.02 15.00
C VAL A 98 -0.85 -8.13 16.09
N GLU A 99 -0.39 -6.91 16.23
CA GLU A 99 -0.89 -5.95 17.22
C GLU A 99 -2.36 -5.62 16.97
N MET A 100 -2.73 -5.39 15.71
CA MET A 100 -4.11 -5.11 15.31
C MET A 100 -5.03 -6.31 15.59
N TYR A 101 -4.55 -7.54 15.34
CA TYR A 101 -5.26 -8.77 15.68
C TYR A 101 -5.50 -8.87 17.19
N ASN A 102 -4.47 -8.68 18.01
CA ASN A 102 -4.57 -8.75 19.46
C ASN A 102 -5.51 -7.67 20.02
N THR A 103 -5.47 -6.48 19.46
CA THR A 103 -6.37 -5.37 19.85
C THR A 103 -7.82 -5.69 19.52
N ARG A 104 -8.11 -6.21 18.34
CA ARG A 104 -9.46 -6.64 17.94
C ARG A 104 -9.98 -7.74 18.85
N LEU A 105 -9.16 -8.75 19.11
CA LEU A 105 -9.52 -9.86 20.01
C LEU A 105 -9.80 -9.36 21.43
N GLY A 106 -8.97 -8.46 21.95
CA GLY A 106 -9.16 -7.83 23.26
C GLY A 106 -10.47 -7.04 23.35
N LEU A 107 -10.76 -6.26 22.32
CA LEU A 107 -11.99 -5.45 22.23
C LEU A 107 -13.24 -6.34 22.10
N GLY A 108 -13.21 -7.35 21.22
CA GLY A 108 -14.32 -8.30 21.07
C GLY A 108 -14.63 -9.05 22.38
N ASN A 109 -13.61 -9.45 23.14
CA ASN A 109 -13.78 -10.05 24.44
C ASN A 109 -14.39 -9.08 25.47
N ALA A 110 -13.93 -7.82 25.49
CA ALA A 110 -14.47 -6.80 26.38
C ALA A 110 -15.97 -6.51 26.08
N LEU A 111 -16.32 -6.39 24.80
CA LEU A 111 -17.71 -6.22 24.37
C LEU A 111 -18.59 -7.42 24.71
N SER A 112 -18.06 -8.63 24.58
CA SER A 112 -18.77 -9.85 24.98
C SER A 112 -19.05 -9.88 26.48
N LEU A 113 -18.09 -9.45 27.30
CA LEU A 113 -18.29 -9.32 28.75
C LEU A 113 -19.30 -8.23 29.09
N MET A 114 -19.27 -7.10 28.37
CA MET A 114 -20.22 -6.02 28.53
C MET A 114 -21.65 -6.47 28.17
N ALA A 115 -21.83 -7.22 27.09
CA ALA A 115 -23.10 -7.80 26.71
C ALA A 115 -23.63 -8.76 27.77
N LEU A 116 -22.78 -9.62 28.34
CA LEU A 116 -23.16 -10.54 29.42
C LEU A 116 -23.53 -9.80 30.72
N ALA A 117 -22.83 -8.73 31.05
CA ALA A 117 -23.17 -7.87 32.20
C ALA A 117 -24.52 -7.18 31.96
N ALA A 118 -24.72 -6.58 30.80
CA ALA A 118 -25.97 -5.93 30.42
C ALA A 118 -27.17 -6.91 30.44
N LYS A 119 -26.97 -8.15 29.97
CA LYS A 119 -27.94 -9.23 30.09
C LYS A 119 -28.35 -9.49 31.55
N LYS A 120 -27.36 -9.55 32.46
CA LYS A 120 -27.61 -9.77 33.88
C LYS A 120 -28.43 -8.65 34.52
N GLU A 121 -28.17 -7.42 34.09
CA GLU A 121 -28.88 -6.21 34.53
C GLU A 121 -30.22 -5.99 33.78
N LYS A 122 -30.57 -6.85 32.84
CA LYS A 122 -31.74 -6.73 31.95
C LYS A 122 -31.74 -5.44 31.11
N ASN A 123 -30.55 -4.91 30.82
CA ASN A 123 -30.39 -3.77 29.92
C ASN A 123 -30.19 -4.29 28.47
N TYR A 124 -31.32 -4.59 27.84
CA TYR A 124 -31.36 -5.25 26.53
C TYR A 124 -30.82 -4.38 25.39
N ALA A 125 -30.90 -3.07 25.50
CA ALA A 125 -30.36 -2.16 24.49
C ALA A 125 -28.82 -2.23 24.47
N ILE A 126 -28.18 -2.10 25.62
CA ILE A 126 -26.71 -2.22 25.73
C ILE A 126 -26.24 -3.66 25.38
N GLU A 127 -27.04 -4.67 25.75
CA GLU A 127 -26.75 -6.07 25.38
C GLU A 127 -26.72 -6.21 23.85
N PHE A 128 -27.73 -5.69 23.16
CA PHE A 128 -27.84 -5.77 21.72
C PHE A 128 -26.67 -5.05 21.01
N GLU A 129 -26.46 -3.77 21.32
CA GLU A 129 -25.38 -2.98 20.75
C GLU A 129 -24.00 -3.62 20.97
N SER A 130 -23.73 -4.11 22.19
CA SER A 130 -22.46 -4.78 22.51
C SER A 130 -22.25 -6.04 21.67
N TRP A 131 -23.30 -6.85 21.45
CA TRP A 131 -23.20 -8.03 20.59
C TRP A 131 -23.00 -7.66 19.13
N VAL A 132 -23.69 -6.65 18.61
CA VAL A 132 -23.52 -6.16 17.23
C VAL A 132 -22.08 -5.70 17.01
N ILE A 133 -21.59 -4.80 17.85
CA ILE A 133 -20.22 -4.26 17.73
C ILE A 133 -19.19 -5.39 17.87
N SER A 134 -19.42 -6.35 18.78
CA SER A 134 -18.56 -7.50 18.94
C SER A 134 -18.46 -8.35 17.67
N ILE A 135 -19.57 -8.56 16.97
CA ILE A 135 -19.60 -9.31 15.71
C ILE A 135 -18.87 -8.55 14.58
N ILE A 136 -19.00 -7.23 14.53
CA ILE A 136 -18.36 -6.39 13.51
C ILE A 136 -16.85 -6.31 13.70
N ILE A 137 -16.40 -6.25 14.96
CA ILE A 137 -14.97 -6.05 15.28
C ILE A 137 -14.19 -7.37 15.30
N ASP A 138 -14.83 -8.48 15.68
CA ASP A 138 -14.14 -9.75 15.82
C ASP A 138 -13.52 -10.22 14.49
N ASP A 139 -12.31 -10.73 14.57
CA ASP A 139 -11.69 -11.43 13.46
C ASP A 139 -12.30 -12.83 13.32
N TRP A 140 -13.15 -12.99 12.34
CA TRP A 140 -13.91 -14.21 12.08
C TRP A 140 -13.02 -15.41 11.73
N SER A 141 -11.78 -15.17 11.29
CA SER A 141 -10.81 -16.23 11.00
C SER A 141 -10.39 -17.01 12.25
N SER A 142 -10.53 -16.40 13.42
CA SER A 142 -10.18 -17.02 14.72
C SER A 142 -11.39 -17.43 15.54
N MET A 143 -12.60 -17.03 15.13
CA MET A 143 -13.83 -17.30 15.87
C MET A 143 -14.40 -18.67 15.52
N LYS A 144 -14.75 -19.46 16.53
CA LYS A 144 -15.50 -20.70 16.31
C LYS A 144 -16.93 -20.38 15.85
N GLY A 145 -17.38 -20.99 14.78
CA GLY A 145 -18.72 -20.80 14.22
C GLY A 145 -19.83 -21.02 15.26
N SER A 146 -19.66 -21.95 16.20
CA SER A 146 -20.60 -22.18 17.30
C SER A 146 -20.75 -20.99 18.27
N VAL A 147 -19.72 -20.16 18.42
CA VAL A 147 -19.77 -18.93 19.23
C VAL A 147 -20.53 -17.86 18.48
N LEU A 148 -20.22 -17.67 17.21
CA LEU A 148 -20.89 -16.71 16.35
C LEU A 148 -22.37 -17.05 16.18
N LEU A 149 -22.71 -18.33 15.99
CA LEU A 149 -24.08 -18.82 15.93
C LEU A 149 -24.90 -18.42 17.18
N LYS A 150 -24.34 -18.64 18.37
CA LYS A 150 -25.00 -18.24 19.63
C LYS A 150 -25.21 -16.73 19.75
N ARG A 151 -24.27 -15.93 19.27
CA ARG A 151 -24.42 -14.46 19.24
C ARG A 151 -25.53 -14.05 18.31
N TYR A 152 -25.62 -14.60 17.10
CA TYR A 152 -26.70 -14.34 16.16
C TYR A 152 -28.07 -14.80 16.69
N GLN A 153 -28.15 -15.99 17.28
CA GLN A 153 -29.37 -16.47 17.95
C GLN A 153 -29.85 -15.45 18.99
N ARG A 154 -28.94 -14.97 19.83
CA ARG A 154 -29.27 -13.98 20.85
C ARG A 154 -29.70 -12.64 20.27
N LEU A 155 -29.04 -12.16 19.22
CA LEU A 155 -29.40 -10.92 18.54
C LEU A 155 -30.82 -10.99 17.94
N VAL A 156 -31.15 -12.11 17.31
CA VAL A 156 -32.52 -12.32 16.77
C VAL A 156 -33.54 -12.35 17.88
N GLU A 157 -33.29 -13.05 19.01
CA GLU A 157 -34.19 -13.02 20.19
C GLU A 157 -34.40 -11.59 20.71
N LEU A 158 -33.33 -10.81 20.84
CA LEU A 158 -33.40 -9.43 21.29
C LEU A 158 -34.17 -8.56 20.29
N ALA A 159 -33.91 -8.72 18.99
CA ALA A 159 -34.63 -8.03 17.94
C ALA A 159 -36.13 -8.36 17.95
N ASP A 160 -36.52 -9.62 18.15
CA ASP A 160 -37.94 -10.04 18.14
C ASP A 160 -38.73 -9.52 19.35
N SER A 161 -38.14 -9.54 20.56
CA SER A 161 -38.93 -9.44 21.79
C SER A 161 -38.64 -8.22 22.67
N LEU A 162 -37.53 -7.52 22.55
CA LEU A 162 -37.03 -6.76 23.69
C LEU A 162 -36.51 -5.34 23.39
N ILE A 163 -36.58 -4.84 22.17
CA ILE A 163 -36.05 -3.51 21.83
C ILE A 163 -37.18 -2.55 21.41
N PRO A 164 -38.01 -2.07 22.35
CA PRO A 164 -38.97 -1.05 22.02
C PRO A 164 -38.36 0.35 21.86
N ASN A 165 -37.12 0.59 22.30
CA ASN A 165 -36.57 1.91 22.54
C ASN A 165 -35.23 2.22 21.87
N ILE A 166 -34.81 1.49 20.82
CA ILE A 166 -33.67 1.92 19.99
C ILE A 166 -34.18 2.99 19.04
N ASP A 167 -33.46 4.13 18.97
CA ASP A 167 -33.82 5.20 18.05
C ASP A 167 -33.59 4.79 16.58
N ASN A 168 -34.31 5.44 15.66
CA ASN A 168 -34.26 5.14 14.24
C ASN A 168 -32.83 5.25 13.64
N LYS A 169 -32.03 6.20 14.14
CA LYS A 169 -30.70 6.43 13.64
C LYS A 169 -29.77 5.27 14.01
N SER A 170 -29.80 4.83 15.27
CA SER A 170 -29.04 3.67 15.73
C SER A 170 -29.46 2.37 15.02
N LEU A 171 -30.75 2.19 14.72
CA LEU A 171 -31.23 1.05 13.93
C LEU A 171 -30.71 1.09 12.49
N GLU A 172 -30.71 2.25 11.86
CA GLU A 172 -30.22 2.43 10.50
C GLU A 172 -28.70 2.19 10.42
N GLU A 173 -27.93 2.77 11.33
CA GLU A 173 -26.50 2.55 11.43
C GLU A 173 -26.18 1.05 11.62
N THR A 174 -26.85 0.39 12.56
CA THR A 174 -26.70 -1.05 12.80
C THR A 174 -27.04 -1.89 11.57
N TYR A 175 -28.15 -1.58 10.88
CA TYR A 175 -28.54 -2.26 9.66
C TYR A 175 -27.48 -2.11 8.58
N ASN A 176 -26.98 -0.88 8.36
CA ASN A 176 -25.98 -0.60 7.35
C ASN A 176 -24.67 -1.36 7.64
N GLU A 177 -24.18 -1.33 8.88
CA GLU A 177 -22.96 -2.03 9.28
C GLU A 177 -23.07 -3.55 9.13
N LEU A 178 -24.20 -4.14 9.56
CA LEU A 178 -24.45 -5.57 9.41
C LEU A 178 -24.63 -5.97 7.93
N SER A 179 -25.26 -5.12 7.11
CA SER A 179 -25.55 -5.43 5.71
C SER A 179 -24.29 -5.57 4.83
N ILE A 180 -23.20 -4.90 5.18
CA ILE A 180 -21.92 -4.98 4.47
C ILE A 180 -20.99 -6.09 5.00
N LEU A 181 -21.41 -6.77 6.07
CA LEU A 181 -20.59 -7.76 6.75
C LEU A 181 -20.57 -9.07 5.95
N ALA A 182 -19.40 -9.51 5.54
CA ALA A 182 -19.21 -10.76 4.81
C ALA A 182 -18.79 -11.89 5.76
N VAL A 183 -19.67 -12.86 6.01
CA VAL A 183 -19.34 -14.05 6.78
C VAL A 183 -18.47 -14.97 5.93
N PRO A 184 -17.30 -15.44 6.42
CA PRO A 184 -16.46 -16.41 5.70
C PRO A 184 -17.23 -17.71 5.45
N GLN A 185 -17.16 -18.23 4.20
CA GLN A 185 -17.91 -19.44 3.83
C GLN A 185 -17.36 -20.73 4.44
N ASP A 186 -16.14 -20.71 4.93
CA ASP A 186 -15.44 -21.84 5.55
C ASP A 186 -15.68 -21.94 7.06
N ILE A 187 -16.49 -21.03 7.64
CA ILE A 187 -16.82 -21.09 9.07
C ILE A 187 -17.83 -22.22 9.37
N ASP A 188 -17.64 -22.91 10.49
CA ASP A 188 -18.61 -23.90 10.98
C ASP A 188 -20.00 -23.26 11.16
N HIS A 189 -21.07 -23.97 10.80
CA HIS A 189 -22.46 -23.49 10.86
C HIS A 189 -22.78 -22.32 9.95
N TYR A 190 -22.07 -22.14 8.85
CA TYR A 190 -22.24 -21.02 7.91
C TYR A 190 -23.71 -20.79 7.51
N ASP A 191 -24.40 -21.82 7.05
CA ASP A 191 -25.79 -21.72 6.54
C ASP A 191 -26.76 -21.28 7.65
N GLU A 192 -26.59 -21.79 8.88
CA GLU A 192 -27.40 -21.41 10.03
C GLU A 192 -27.13 -19.95 10.41
N ILE A 193 -25.87 -19.54 10.44
CA ILE A 193 -25.47 -18.15 10.71
C ILE A 193 -26.04 -17.21 9.66
N MET A 194 -25.93 -17.55 8.37
CA MET A 194 -26.47 -16.73 7.29
C MET A 194 -27.98 -16.62 7.34
N SER A 195 -28.67 -17.69 7.67
CA SER A 195 -30.13 -17.65 7.88
C SER A 195 -30.53 -16.68 8.98
N LEU A 196 -29.85 -16.72 10.12
CA LEU A 196 -30.09 -15.78 11.23
C LEU A 196 -29.67 -14.35 10.90
N HIS A 197 -28.59 -14.17 10.15
CA HIS A 197 -28.15 -12.88 9.66
C HIS A 197 -29.21 -12.20 8.78
N TYR A 198 -29.74 -12.91 7.79
CA TYR A 198 -30.80 -12.38 6.94
C TYR A 198 -32.10 -12.13 7.69
N LYS A 199 -32.44 -13.00 8.65
CA LYS A 199 -33.59 -12.79 9.52
C LYS A 199 -33.43 -11.49 10.32
N LEU A 200 -32.25 -11.30 10.97
CA LEU A 200 -31.94 -10.10 11.73
C LEU A 200 -32.05 -8.83 10.87
N LEU A 201 -31.48 -8.83 9.67
CA LEU A 201 -31.59 -7.70 8.74
C LEU A 201 -33.04 -7.40 8.35
N SER A 202 -33.83 -8.44 8.10
CA SER A 202 -35.27 -8.30 7.80
C SER A 202 -36.05 -7.66 8.96
N ASP A 203 -35.78 -8.11 10.18
CA ASP A 203 -36.45 -7.62 11.38
C ASP A 203 -36.11 -6.15 11.69
N LEU A 204 -34.82 -5.79 11.55
CA LEU A 204 -34.36 -4.40 11.68
C LEU A 204 -35.01 -3.49 10.65
N LYS A 205 -35.07 -3.90 9.38
CA LYS A 205 -35.71 -3.14 8.31
C LYS A 205 -37.21 -2.95 8.51
N ALA A 206 -37.92 -3.99 8.94
CA ALA A 206 -39.33 -3.93 9.22
C ALA A 206 -39.67 -2.93 10.34
N ARG A 207 -38.81 -2.87 11.37
CA ARG A 207 -38.96 -1.90 12.48
C ARG A 207 -38.73 -0.46 12.03
N GLN A 208 -37.73 -0.22 11.24
CA GLN A 208 -37.44 1.10 10.66
C GLN A 208 -38.65 1.62 9.87
N SER A 209 -39.29 0.79 9.05
CA SER A 209 -40.48 1.14 8.27
C SER A 209 -41.68 1.49 9.16
N ASN A 210 -41.90 0.74 10.22
CA ASN A 210 -43.05 0.96 11.14
C ASN A 210 -42.91 2.24 11.97
N GLN A 211 -41.72 2.64 12.34
CA GLN A 211 -41.47 3.88 13.09
C GLN A 211 -41.62 5.12 12.21
N THR A 212 -41.21 5.06 10.93
CA THR A 212 -41.39 6.16 9.97
C THR A 212 -42.90 6.45 9.73
N THR A 213 -43.69 5.41 9.58
CA THR A 213 -45.16 5.55 9.38
C THR A 213 -45.89 6.13 10.60
N SER A 214 -45.38 5.88 11.81
CA SER A 214 -45.94 6.42 13.04
C SER A 214 -45.66 7.91 13.27
N GLN A 215 -44.56 8.43 12.68
CA GLN A 215 -44.20 9.86 12.75
C GLN A 215 -44.91 10.72 11.71
N GLU A 216 -45.34 10.14 10.58
CA GLU A 216 -46.13 10.86 9.55
C GLU A 216 -47.61 11.05 9.92
N ASN A 217 -48.11 10.34 10.93
CA ASN A 217 -49.52 10.39 11.34
C ASN A 217 -49.75 11.22 12.62
N VAL A 218 -48.80 12.01 13.08
CA VAL A 218 -48.88 12.96 14.20
C VAL A 218 -48.70 14.37 13.69
#